data_3e0dd18a0bde484245be8b2a334d685e
#
_entry.id   3e0dd18a0bde484245be8b2a334d685e
#
_cell.length_a   1.000
_cell.length_b   1.000
_cell.length_c   1.000
_cell.angle_alpha   90.00
_cell.angle_beta   90.00
_cell.angle_gamma   90.00
#
_symmetry.space_group_name_H-M   'P 1'
#
loop_
_entity.id
_entity.type
_entity.pdbx_description
1 polymer ?
#
loop_
_entity_poly.entity_id
_entity_poly.type
_entity_poly.pdbx_seq_one_letter_code
_entity_poly.pdbx_strand_id
1 'polypeptide(L)'
;MNYPQEYIKPYGNEGKKSEQVEEMFDNIAPAYDKLNHTLSMGIDRSWRKKAINALRPFHPRRIMDVATGTGDFAILACRELQPDTLIGTDISEGMMNVGREKVKQAHLSDKISFAREDCTSLSF
;
A
#
# COMPACT_ATOMS: atom_id res chain seq x y z
N MET A 1 10.12 11.66 14.77
CA MET A 1 9.09 12.64 14.39
C MET A 1 7.71 12.05 14.61
N ASN A 2 6.86 12.77 15.30
CA ASN A 2 5.48 12.34 15.53
C ASN A 2 4.58 12.95 14.46
N TYR A 3 3.78 12.09 13.83
CA TYR A 3 2.80 12.54 12.85
C TYR A 3 1.49 12.89 13.53
N PRO A 4 0.74 13.89 13.01
CA PRO A 4 -0.53 14.27 13.64
C PRO A 4 -1.49 13.11 13.86
N GLN A 5 -1.54 12.16 12.95
CA GLN A 5 -2.43 11.00 13.09
C GLN A 5 -2.06 10.08 14.26
N GLU A 6 -0.86 10.20 14.82
CA GLU A 6 -0.48 9.43 16.01
C GLU A 6 -1.23 9.89 17.26
N TYR A 7 -1.77 11.10 17.24
CA TYR A 7 -2.56 11.65 18.35
C TYR A 7 -4.06 11.51 18.15
N ILE A 8 -4.49 10.99 17.00
CA ILE A 8 -5.90 10.82 16.68
C ILE A 8 -6.37 9.47 17.18
N LYS A 9 -7.51 9.47 17.87
CA LYS A 9 -8.20 8.26 18.32
C LYS A 9 -9.51 8.15 17.55
N PRO A 10 -9.52 7.53 16.36
CA PRO A 10 -10.67 7.54 15.46
C PRO A 10 -11.96 7.04 16.10
N TYR A 11 -11.86 6.11 17.02
CA TYR A 11 -13.02 5.51 17.68
C TYR A 11 -13.16 5.92 19.13
N GLY A 12 -12.28 6.81 19.64
CA GLY A 12 -12.39 7.37 20.98
C GLY A 12 -12.19 6.38 22.12
N ASN A 13 -11.59 5.24 21.89
CA ASN A 13 -11.36 4.23 22.92
C ASN A 13 -9.91 4.19 23.37
N GLU A 14 -9.61 3.35 24.37
CA GLU A 14 -8.30 3.23 24.97
C GLU A 14 -7.38 2.21 24.28
N GLY A 15 -7.78 1.65 23.14
CA GLY A 15 -6.98 0.70 22.40
C GLY A 15 -5.70 1.31 21.88
N LYS A 16 -4.74 0.47 21.47
CA LYS A 16 -3.50 0.93 20.87
C LYS A 16 -3.80 1.76 19.62
N LYS A 17 -3.06 2.85 19.45
CA LYS A 17 -3.27 3.74 18.31
C LYS A 17 -3.14 3.01 16.98
N SER A 18 -2.15 2.12 16.83
CA SER A 18 -1.97 1.35 15.60
C SER A 18 -3.18 0.46 15.29
N GLU A 19 -3.79 -0.12 16.33
CA GLU A 19 -4.99 -0.96 16.18
C GLU A 19 -6.20 -0.12 15.76
N GLN A 20 -6.33 1.08 16.30
CA GLN A 20 -7.42 1.99 15.93
C GLN A 20 -7.29 2.47 14.50
N VAL A 21 -6.09 2.80 14.07
CA VAL A 21 -5.81 3.21 12.68
C VAL A 21 -6.08 2.06 11.74
N GLU A 22 -5.62 0.85 12.07
CA GLU A 22 -5.89 -0.35 11.28
C GLU A 22 -7.38 -0.57 11.09
N GLU A 23 -8.15 -0.53 12.19
CA GLU A 23 -9.60 -0.71 12.13
C GLU A 23 -10.26 0.34 11.25
N MET A 24 -9.84 1.60 11.35
CA MET A 24 -10.35 2.66 10.51
C MET A 24 -10.11 2.37 9.03
N PHE A 25 -8.89 2.01 8.65
CA PHE A 25 -8.56 1.72 7.25
C PHE A 25 -9.26 0.46 6.75
N ASP A 26 -9.40 -0.57 7.59
CA ASP A 26 -10.14 -1.77 7.22
C ASP A 26 -11.60 -1.44 6.88
N ASN A 27 -12.21 -0.56 7.67
CA ASN A 27 -13.61 -0.19 7.47
C ASN A 27 -13.84 0.66 6.24
N ILE A 28 -12.89 1.51 5.87
CA ILE A 28 -13.05 2.45 4.75
C ILE A 28 -12.35 1.99 3.46
N ALA A 29 -11.65 0.86 3.48
CA ALA A 29 -10.78 0.46 2.37
C ALA A 29 -11.45 0.49 0.99
N PRO A 30 -12.64 -0.10 0.77
CA PRO A 30 -13.27 -0.05 -0.55
C PRO A 30 -13.66 1.36 -0.99
N ALA A 31 -14.19 2.17 -0.06
CA ALA A 31 -14.59 3.55 -0.34
C ALA A 31 -13.36 4.45 -0.54
N TYR A 32 -12.33 4.22 0.26
CA TYR A 32 -11.07 4.96 0.16
C TYR A 32 -10.41 4.78 -1.21
N ASP A 33 -10.35 3.55 -1.68
CA ASP A 33 -9.76 3.26 -2.99
C ASP A 33 -10.49 4.01 -4.11
N LYS A 34 -11.81 3.93 -4.13
CA LYS A 34 -12.63 4.61 -5.12
C LYS A 34 -12.47 6.13 -5.05
N LEU A 35 -12.51 6.69 -3.85
CA LEU A 35 -12.38 8.13 -3.63
C LEU A 35 -11.00 8.62 -4.06
N ASN A 36 -9.96 7.88 -3.72
CA ASN A 36 -8.58 8.21 -4.08
C ASN A 36 -8.40 8.28 -5.59
N HIS A 37 -8.93 7.31 -6.30
CA HIS A 37 -8.91 7.30 -7.76
C HIS A 37 -9.63 8.51 -8.36
N THR A 38 -10.75 8.89 -7.78
CA THR A 38 -11.55 10.01 -8.27
C THR A 38 -10.87 11.35 -8.04
N LEU A 39 -10.32 11.58 -6.83
CA LEU A 39 -9.80 12.88 -6.42
C LEU A 39 -8.34 13.12 -6.79
N SER A 40 -7.52 12.07 -6.84
CA SER A 40 -6.06 12.20 -6.99
C SER A 40 -5.55 11.66 -8.32
N MET A 41 -6.43 11.31 -9.22
CA MET A 41 -6.08 10.52 -10.40
C MET A 41 -4.88 11.04 -11.19
N GLY A 42 -4.84 12.33 -11.53
CA GLY A 42 -3.75 12.92 -12.31
C GLY A 42 -2.46 13.08 -11.51
N ILE A 43 -2.56 13.63 -10.32
CA ILE A 43 -1.41 13.90 -9.44
C ILE A 43 -0.78 12.60 -8.99
N ASP A 44 -1.61 11.64 -8.58
CA ASP A 44 -1.19 10.36 -8.07
C ASP A 44 -0.42 9.56 -9.13
N ARG A 45 -0.92 9.51 -10.35
CA ARG A 45 -0.24 8.84 -11.47
C ARG A 45 1.09 9.47 -11.80
N SER A 46 1.17 10.80 -11.79
CA SER A 46 2.40 11.54 -12.05
C SER A 46 3.47 11.20 -11.01
N TRP A 47 3.10 11.17 -9.74
CA TRP A 47 4.00 10.82 -8.65
C TRP A 47 4.54 9.40 -8.78
N ARG A 48 3.66 8.46 -9.06
CA ARG A 48 4.05 7.06 -9.24
C ARG A 48 5.02 6.88 -10.39
N LYS A 49 4.76 7.55 -11.51
CA LYS A 49 5.66 7.50 -12.66
C LYS A 49 7.04 8.08 -12.34
N LYS A 50 7.10 9.17 -11.61
CA LYS A 50 8.38 9.77 -11.20
C LYS A 50 9.17 8.80 -10.31
N ALA A 51 8.51 8.16 -9.36
CA ALA A 51 9.15 7.18 -8.49
C ALA A 51 9.68 5.98 -9.30
N ILE A 52 8.88 5.46 -10.20
CA ILE A 52 9.27 4.35 -11.08
C ILE A 52 10.49 4.73 -11.93
N ASN A 53 10.45 5.90 -12.55
CA ASN A 53 11.56 6.36 -13.38
C ASN A 53 12.85 6.54 -12.60
N ALA A 54 12.75 6.96 -11.33
CA ALA A 54 13.91 7.07 -10.45
C ALA A 54 14.54 5.71 -10.15
N LEU A 55 13.73 4.64 -10.12
CA LEU A 55 14.20 3.28 -9.82
C LEU A 55 14.71 2.51 -11.04
N ARG A 56 14.31 2.90 -12.25
CA ARG A 56 14.67 2.17 -13.46
C ARG A 56 16.18 1.92 -13.65
N PRO A 57 17.06 2.90 -13.39
CA PRO A 57 18.50 2.66 -13.60
C PRO A 57 19.09 1.61 -12.68
N PHE A 58 18.43 1.32 -11.55
CA PHE A 58 18.91 0.37 -10.56
C PHE A 58 18.50 -1.08 -10.85
N HIS A 59 17.57 -1.31 -11.77
CA HIS A 59 17.08 -2.64 -12.15
C HIS A 59 16.73 -3.50 -10.93
N PRO A 60 15.82 -3.04 -10.04
CA PRO A 60 15.53 -3.77 -8.80
C PRO A 60 14.89 -5.12 -9.11
N ARG A 61 15.40 -6.18 -8.46
CA ARG A 61 14.87 -7.53 -8.61
C ARG A 61 13.86 -7.88 -7.53
N ARG A 62 14.05 -7.34 -6.34
CA ARG A 62 13.14 -7.54 -5.21
C ARG A 62 12.74 -6.19 -4.68
N ILE A 63 11.45 -5.97 -4.56
CA ILE A 63 10.89 -4.70 -4.12
C ILE A 63 10.00 -4.95 -2.92
N MET A 64 10.10 -4.08 -1.92
CA MET A 64 9.16 -4.02 -0.81
C MET A 64 8.46 -2.67 -0.86
N ASP A 65 7.14 -2.70 -0.96
CA ASP A 65 6.30 -1.51 -0.93
C ASP A 65 5.70 -1.37 0.47
N VAL A 66 6.27 -0.49 1.28
CA VAL A 66 5.82 -0.26 2.65
C VAL A 66 4.61 0.66 2.63
N ALA A 67 3.57 0.30 3.41
CA ALA A 67 2.28 0.99 3.40
C ALA A 67 1.64 0.97 2.00
N THR A 68 1.55 -0.23 1.45
CA THR A 68 1.13 -0.46 0.07
C THR A 68 -0.34 -0.08 -0.21
N GLY A 69 -1.17 0.01 0.82
CA GLY A 69 -2.59 0.32 0.70
C GLY A 69 -3.32 -0.70 -0.15
N THR A 70 -3.99 -0.26 -1.19
CA THR A 70 -4.72 -1.13 -2.12
C THR A 70 -3.86 -1.63 -3.28
N GLY A 71 -2.56 -1.42 -3.24
CA GLY A 71 -1.60 -2.04 -4.13
C GLY A 71 -1.43 -1.38 -5.50
N ASP A 72 -1.93 -0.17 -5.71
CA ASP A 72 -1.83 0.48 -7.03
C ASP A 72 -0.39 0.74 -7.44
N PHE A 73 0.44 1.22 -6.51
CA PHE A 73 1.85 1.43 -6.79
C PHE A 73 2.59 0.11 -7.01
N ALA A 74 2.27 -0.90 -6.21
CA ALA A 74 2.88 -2.22 -6.34
C ALA A 74 2.62 -2.82 -7.74
N ILE A 75 1.39 -2.72 -8.22
CA ILE A 75 1.03 -3.22 -9.55
C ILE A 75 1.79 -2.45 -10.63
N LEU A 76 1.81 -1.13 -10.55
CA LEU A 76 2.53 -0.29 -11.52
C LEU A 76 4.02 -0.60 -11.51
N ALA A 77 4.63 -0.68 -10.32
CA ALA A 77 6.05 -1.00 -10.19
C ALA A 77 6.38 -2.36 -10.79
N CYS A 78 5.54 -3.36 -10.55
CA CYS A 78 5.74 -4.69 -11.09
C CYS A 78 5.69 -4.69 -12.62
N ARG A 79 4.73 -3.98 -13.20
CA ARG A 79 4.60 -3.89 -14.66
C ARG A 79 5.75 -3.14 -15.31
N GLU A 80 6.18 -2.05 -14.70
CA GLU A 80 7.16 -1.15 -15.30
C GLU A 80 8.60 -1.58 -15.05
N LEU A 81 8.90 -2.09 -13.87
CA LEU A 81 10.25 -2.46 -13.47
C LEU A 81 10.54 -3.95 -13.66
N GLN A 82 9.51 -4.77 -13.76
CA GLN A 82 9.59 -6.21 -13.96
C GLN A 82 10.54 -6.89 -12.96
N PRO A 83 10.34 -6.68 -11.65
CA PRO A 83 11.15 -7.36 -10.64
C PRO A 83 10.83 -8.86 -10.63
N ASP A 84 11.70 -9.65 -10.00
CA ASP A 84 11.42 -11.06 -9.78
C ASP A 84 10.26 -11.24 -8.80
N THR A 85 10.28 -10.47 -7.72
CA THR A 85 9.24 -10.48 -6.70
C THR A 85 9.00 -9.09 -6.13
N LEU A 86 7.76 -8.85 -5.68
CA LEU A 86 7.38 -7.64 -4.97
C LEU A 86 6.49 -8.02 -3.79
N ILE A 87 6.80 -7.48 -2.62
CA ILE A 87 5.99 -7.65 -1.41
C ILE A 87 5.41 -6.30 -1.02
N GLY A 88 4.08 -6.22 -0.97
CA GLY A 88 3.40 -5.06 -0.42
C GLY A 88 3.09 -5.30 1.05
N THR A 89 3.43 -4.36 1.92
CA THR A 89 3.15 -4.45 3.34
C THR A 89 2.22 -3.34 3.78
N ASP A 90 1.32 -3.66 4.69
CA ASP A 90 0.41 -2.68 5.27
C ASP A 90 -0.08 -3.19 6.62
N ILE A 91 -0.54 -2.29 7.47
CA ILE A 91 -1.17 -2.66 8.72
C ILE A 91 -2.63 -3.07 8.50
N SER A 92 -3.25 -2.57 7.44
CA SER A 92 -4.66 -2.81 7.15
C SER A 92 -4.85 -4.02 6.25
N GLU A 93 -5.41 -5.10 6.81
CA GLU A 93 -5.77 -6.29 6.04
C GLU A 93 -6.88 -5.96 5.03
N GLY A 94 -7.81 -5.08 5.38
CA GLY A 94 -8.87 -4.66 4.46
C GLY A 94 -8.34 -3.99 3.21
N MET A 95 -7.34 -3.11 3.35
CA MET A 95 -6.70 -2.47 2.21
C MET A 95 -5.98 -3.50 1.34
N MET A 96 -5.25 -4.43 1.97
CA MET A 96 -4.51 -5.46 1.25
C MET A 96 -5.45 -6.45 0.56
N ASN A 97 -6.61 -6.73 1.12
CA ASN A 97 -7.59 -7.60 0.46
C ASN A 97 -8.08 -6.99 -0.85
N VAL A 98 -8.31 -5.69 -0.88
CA VAL A 98 -8.60 -4.98 -2.12
C VAL A 98 -7.42 -5.10 -3.10
N GLY A 99 -6.21 -4.93 -2.60
CA GLY A 99 -4.99 -5.07 -3.40
C GLY A 99 -4.82 -6.47 -3.97
N ARG A 100 -5.08 -7.50 -3.18
CA ARG A 100 -5.00 -8.90 -3.65
C ARG A 100 -5.94 -9.17 -4.80
N GLU A 101 -7.14 -8.62 -4.74
CA GLU A 101 -8.10 -8.77 -5.83
C GLU A 101 -7.63 -8.03 -7.09
N LYS A 102 -7.10 -6.83 -6.94
CA LYS A 102 -6.53 -6.08 -8.07
C LYS A 102 -5.36 -6.81 -8.72
N VAL A 103 -4.48 -7.38 -7.91
CA VAL A 103 -3.33 -8.15 -8.38
C VAL A 103 -3.78 -9.40 -9.13
N LYS A 104 -4.81 -10.07 -8.64
CA LYS A 104 -5.40 -11.22 -9.31
C LYS A 104 -5.95 -10.84 -10.67
N GLN A 105 -6.70 -9.74 -10.74
CA GLN A 105 -7.26 -9.26 -12.00
C GLN A 105 -6.19 -8.81 -12.98
N ALA A 106 -5.04 -8.34 -12.48
CA ALA A 106 -3.90 -7.96 -13.30
C ALA A 106 -3.00 -9.12 -13.69
N HIS A 107 -3.31 -10.36 -13.25
CA HIS A 107 -2.51 -11.56 -13.50
C HIS A 107 -1.08 -11.48 -12.98
N LEU A 108 -0.90 -10.87 -11.79
CA LEU A 108 0.41 -10.68 -11.16
C LEU A 108 0.54 -11.42 -9.83
N SER A 109 -0.37 -12.36 -9.53
CA SER A 109 -0.36 -13.08 -8.24
C SER A 109 0.89 -13.93 -8.03
N ASP A 110 1.59 -14.30 -9.07
CA ASP A 110 2.84 -15.05 -8.99
C ASP A 110 4.05 -14.17 -8.64
N LYS A 111 3.93 -12.87 -8.79
CA LYS A 111 5.02 -11.91 -8.53
C LYS A 111 4.77 -11.03 -7.32
N ILE A 112 3.52 -10.66 -7.05
CA ILE A 112 3.16 -9.74 -5.98
C ILE A 112 2.48 -10.52 -4.86
N SER A 113 3.00 -10.36 -3.65
CA SER A 113 2.39 -10.88 -2.42
C SER A 113 2.20 -9.75 -1.42
N PHE A 114 1.35 -9.98 -0.43
CA PHE A 114 1.07 -8.99 0.61
C PHE A 114 1.34 -9.61 1.97
N ALA A 115 1.84 -8.80 2.89
CA ALA A 115 2.06 -9.21 4.27
C ALA A 115 1.59 -8.10 5.21
N ARG A 116 0.86 -8.48 6.25
CA ARG A 116 0.46 -7.53 7.29
C ARG A 116 1.65 -7.24 8.17
N GLU A 117 2.12 -6.00 8.12
CA GLU A 117 3.27 -5.54 8.88
C GLU A 117 3.05 -4.12 9.38
N ASP A 118 3.51 -3.84 10.58
CA ASP A 118 3.62 -2.49 11.10
C ASP A 118 4.95 -1.92 10.62
N CYS A 119 4.92 -0.78 9.93
CA CYS A 119 6.13 -0.17 9.37
C CYS A 119 7.12 0.29 10.45
N THR A 120 6.69 0.39 11.71
CA THR A 120 7.57 0.71 12.84
C THR A 120 8.25 -0.53 13.42
N SER A 121 7.88 -1.74 12.98
CA SER A 121 8.37 -3.00 13.53
C SER A 121 8.26 -4.12 12.50
N LEU A 122 9.00 -4.00 11.41
CA LEU A 122 8.99 -4.99 10.34
C LEU A 122 9.68 -6.29 10.77
N SER A 123 9.13 -7.41 10.32
CA SER A 123 9.69 -8.74 10.61
C SER A 123 10.73 -9.19 9.57
N PHE A 124 10.95 -8.40 8.56
CA PHE A 124 11.92 -8.67 7.50
C PHE A 124 13.32 -8.18 7.85
#